data_04cb1b7d9d96ccad7d7243dd88511549
#
_entry.id   04cb1b7d9d96ccad7d7243dd88511549
#
_cell.length_a   1.000
_cell.length_b   1.000
_cell.length_c   1.000
_cell.angle_alpha   90.00
_cell.angle_beta   90.00
_cell.angle_gamma   90.00
#
_symmetry.space_group_name_H-M   'P 1'
#
loop_
_entity.id
_entity.type
_entity.pdbx_description
1 polymer ?
#
loop_
_entity_poly.entity_id
_entity_poly.type
_entity_poly.pdbx_seq_one_letter_code
_entity_poly.pdbx_strand_id
1 'polypeptide(L)'
;VVVGGDARETSELLKLEVAKGLQDGGCDVIDIGMVGTEEIYFATSHLKVDGGIEVTASHNPIDYNGLKLVRENSKPISGDTGLLDIKALAEKNKWQSLPKAKQGSYKKKSNLASYVEHLLTYINPKNIKPLKLVVNSGNGAAGHVVDALEQQFKSLNIPIEFIKVHHNPDHTFPNGIPNPLLTENRAATADAVKQHKADMGIAWDGDFDRCFLFDETGEFIEGYYIVGLLAEAFLVKNPGEKIIFDPRVYWNTVDIVKENDGIPVMSKTGHA
;
A
#
# COMPACT_ATOMS: atom_id res chain seq x y z
N VAL A 1 15.91 -11.00 -1.61
CA VAL A 1 14.71 -10.33 -2.14
C VAL A 1 13.52 -10.64 -1.24
N VAL A 2 12.67 -9.67 -0.94
CA VAL A 2 11.40 -9.90 -0.26
C VAL A 2 10.27 -10.08 -1.28
N VAL A 3 9.35 -11.02 -1.03
CA VAL A 3 8.18 -11.27 -1.89
C VAL A 3 6.91 -11.31 -1.05
N GLY A 4 5.81 -10.85 -1.63
CA GLY A 4 4.48 -10.92 -1.08
C GLY A 4 3.43 -10.92 -2.17
N GLY A 5 2.16 -11.05 -1.81
CA GLY A 5 1.06 -10.98 -2.76
C GLY A 5 -0.23 -10.55 -2.11
N ASP A 6 -1.12 -9.94 -2.90
CA ASP A 6 -2.43 -9.49 -2.47
C ASP A 6 -3.44 -10.66 -2.30
N ALA A 7 -4.71 -10.32 -2.06
CA ALA A 7 -5.78 -11.29 -1.82
C ALA A 7 -6.29 -12.01 -3.08
N ARG A 8 -5.76 -11.73 -4.28
CA ARG A 8 -6.25 -12.34 -5.53
C ARG A 8 -5.97 -13.85 -5.57
N GLU A 9 -6.86 -14.62 -6.21
CA GLU A 9 -6.77 -16.06 -6.32
C GLU A 9 -5.43 -16.57 -6.85
N THR A 10 -4.89 -15.89 -7.87
CA THR A 10 -3.64 -16.29 -8.51
C THR A 10 -2.38 -15.76 -7.85
N SER A 11 -2.49 -14.87 -6.85
CA SER A 11 -1.33 -14.18 -6.26
C SER A 11 -0.39 -15.14 -5.53
N GLU A 12 -0.91 -16.11 -4.77
CA GLU A 12 -0.06 -17.07 -4.07
C GLU A 12 0.72 -17.95 -5.04
N LEU A 13 0.07 -18.45 -6.11
CA LEU A 13 0.73 -19.26 -7.13
C LEU A 13 1.84 -18.47 -7.84
N LEU A 14 1.52 -17.28 -8.32
CA LEU A 14 2.49 -16.43 -9.02
C LEU A 14 3.65 -16.02 -8.11
N LYS A 15 3.38 -15.71 -6.84
CA LYS A 15 4.41 -15.41 -5.83
C LYS A 15 5.39 -16.58 -5.66
N LEU A 16 4.89 -17.80 -5.59
CA LEU A 16 5.74 -18.99 -5.45
C LEU A 16 6.59 -19.25 -6.70
N GLU A 17 6.04 -19.02 -7.89
CA GLU A 17 6.82 -19.13 -9.15
C GLU A 17 7.88 -18.04 -9.26
N VAL A 18 7.57 -16.80 -8.86
CA VAL A 18 8.54 -15.71 -8.76
C VAL A 18 9.65 -16.07 -7.77
N ALA A 19 9.28 -16.55 -6.58
CA ALA A 19 10.24 -16.97 -5.55
C ALA A 19 11.14 -18.09 -6.08
N LYS A 20 10.59 -19.07 -6.80
CA LYS A 20 11.36 -20.14 -7.43
C LYS A 20 12.33 -19.61 -8.47
N GLY A 21 11.90 -18.72 -9.35
CA GLY A 21 12.77 -18.11 -10.36
C GLY A 21 13.94 -17.34 -9.72
N LEU A 22 13.69 -16.61 -8.64
CA LEU A 22 14.72 -15.91 -7.87
C LEU A 22 15.73 -16.88 -7.25
N GLN A 23 15.24 -17.98 -6.63
CA GLN A 23 16.12 -19.01 -6.07
C GLN A 23 16.98 -19.69 -7.16
N ASP A 24 16.36 -20.04 -8.29
CA ASP A 24 17.07 -20.63 -9.44
C ASP A 24 18.19 -19.71 -9.97
N GLY A 25 17.99 -18.39 -9.84
CA GLY A 25 18.98 -17.36 -10.14
C GLY A 25 19.99 -17.08 -9.02
N GLY A 26 19.92 -17.79 -7.88
CA GLY A 26 20.85 -17.63 -6.75
C GLY A 26 20.46 -16.56 -5.72
N CYS A 27 19.23 -16.02 -5.78
CA CYS A 27 18.76 -15.03 -4.83
C CYS A 27 18.05 -15.68 -3.63
N ASP A 28 18.42 -15.29 -2.42
CA ASP A 28 17.65 -15.62 -1.21
C ASP A 28 16.33 -14.90 -1.20
N VAL A 29 15.26 -15.63 -0.84
CA VAL A 29 13.89 -15.12 -0.83
C VAL A 29 13.32 -15.12 0.59
N ILE A 30 12.73 -13.98 0.97
CA ILE A 30 11.93 -13.83 2.18
C ILE A 30 10.48 -13.63 1.75
N ASP A 31 9.62 -14.63 1.96
CA ASP A 31 8.20 -14.53 1.72
C ASP A 31 7.50 -13.97 2.96
N ILE A 32 6.90 -12.79 2.83
CA ILE A 32 6.19 -12.13 3.95
C ILE A 32 4.68 -12.40 3.93
N GLY A 33 4.20 -13.22 3.00
CA GLY A 33 2.81 -13.72 2.96
C GLY A 33 1.87 -12.88 2.12
N MET A 34 0.60 -12.84 2.56
CA MET A 34 -0.40 -11.96 1.99
C MET A 34 -0.22 -10.57 2.59
N VAL A 35 0.05 -9.59 1.75
CA VAL A 35 0.42 -8.22 2.12
C VAL A 35 -0.06 -7.24 1.06
N GLY A 36 0.15 -5.96 1.30
CA GLY A 36 -0.02 -4.94 0.28
C GLY A 36 1.31 -4.30 -0.13
N THR A 37 1.22 -3.46 -1.14
CA THR A 37 2.38 -2.80 -1.76
C THR A 37 3.27 -2.08 -0.75
N GLU A 38 2.68 -1.35 0.20
CA GLU A 38 3.42 -0.57 1.21
C GLU A 38 4.20 -1.48 2.19
N GLU A 39 3.71 -2.67 2.48
CA GLU A 39 4.43 -3.64 3.32
C GLU A 39 5.69 -4.17 2.61
N ILE A 40 5.62 -4.40 1.29
CA ILE A 40 6.80 -4.77 0.48
C ILE A 40 7.84 -3.64 0.49
N TYR A 41 7.41 -2.40 0.33
CA TYR A 41 8.31 -1.25 0.35
C TYR A 41 8.97 -1.10 1.72
N PHE A 42 8.17 -1.15 2.77
CA PHE A 42 8.71 -1.13 4.12
C PHE A 42 9.67 -2.30 4.38
N ALA A 43 9.29 -3.53 4.05
CA ALA A 43 10.11 -4.71 4.26
C ALA A 43 11.43 -4.65 3.50
N THR A 44 11.42 -4.17 2.25
CA THR A 44 12.64 -4.03 1.44
C THR A 44 13.65 -3.11 2.12
N SER A 45 13.22 -1.95 2.60
CA SER A 45 14.08 -0.99 3.29
C SER A 45 14.45 -1.45 4.71
N HIS A 46 13.48 -1.94 5.48
CA HIS A 46 13.66 -2.37 6.87
C HIS A 46 14.62 -3.56 7.00
N LEU A 47 14.46 -4.56 6.14
CA LEU A 47 15.32 -5.75 6.11
C LEU A 47 16.64 -5.52 5.35
N LYS A 48 16.82 -4.35 4.73
CA LYS A 48 17.99 -3.98 3.93
C LYS A 48 18.32 -5.02 2.86
N VAL A 49 17.30 -5.47 2.14
CA VAL A 49 17.46 -6.44 1.04
C VAL A 49 17.58 -5.72 -0.30
N ASP A 50 18.07 -6.45 -1.32
CA ASP A 50 18.39 -5.89 -2.64
C ASP A 50 17.17 -5.53 -3.47
N GLY A 51 15.97 -6.01 -3.08
CA GLY A 51 14.74 -5.66 -3.76
C GLY A 51 13.51 -6.32 -3.16
N GLY A 52 12.34 -5.90 -3.66
CA GLY A 52 11.04 -6.40 -3.26
C GLY A 52 10.11 -6.59 -4.45
N ILE A 53 9.24 -7.58 -4.37
CA ILE A 53 8.23 -7.89 -5.39
C ILE A 53 6.89 -8.10 -4.72
N GLU A 54 5.91 -7.30 -5.11
CA GLU A 54 4.50 -7.50 -4.77
C GLU A 54 3.77 -8.11 -5.96
N VAL A 55 3.09 -9.23 -5.73
CA VAL A 55 2.20 -9.85 -6.73
C VAL A 55 0.81 -9.29 -6.54
N THR A 56 0.40 -8.40 -7.42
CA THR A 56 -0.86 -7.67 -7.34
C THR A 56 -1.31 -7.14 -8.69
N ALA A 57 -2.60 -6.96 -8.85
CA ALA A 57 -3.18 -6.13 -9.89
C ALA A 57 -4.00 -4.97 -9.31
N SER A 58 -3.82 -4.65 -8.01
CA SER A 58 -4.46 -3.52 -7.33
C SER A 58 -5.99 -3.53 -7.55
N HIS A 59 -6.51 -2.52 -8.22
CA HIS A 59 -7.93 -2.32 -8.55
C HIS A 59 -8.33 -2.78 -9.96
N ASN A 60 -7.45 -3.50 -10.69
CA ASN A 60 -7.79 -4.04 -11.99
C ASN A 60 -8.87 -5.14 -11.90
N PRO A 61 -9.56 -5.50 -13.01
CA PRO A 61 -10.51 -6.59 -13.03
C PRO A 61 -9.99 -7.89 -12.41
N ILE A 62 -10.90 -8.76 -11.99
CA ILE A 62 -10.58 -9.94 -11.15
C ILE A 62 -9.64 -10.95 -11.83
N ASP A 63 -9.71 -11.04 -13.16
CA ASP A 63 -8.92 -11.93 -14.00
C ASP A 63 -7.50 -11.40 -14.30
N TYR A 64 -7.17 -10.20 -13.83
CA TYR A 64 -5.83 -9.61 -13.96
C TYR A 64 -4.97 -9.93 -12.74
N ASN A 65 -3.67 -10.09 -13.00
CA ASN A 65 -2.63 -10.06 -11.98
C ASN A 65 -1.35 -9.47 -12.56
N GLY A 66 -0.37 -9.14 -11.72
CA GLY A 66 0.86 -8.49 -12.14
C GLY A 66 1.90 -8.44 -11.04
N LEU A 67 2.95 -7.67 -11.29
CA LEU A 67 4.09 -7.54 -10.40
C LEU A 67 4.45 -6.06 -10.25
N LYS A 68 4.55 -5.59 -9.01
CA LYS A 68 5.23 -4.33 -8.67
C LYS A 68 6.61 -4.66 -8.14
N LEU A 69 7.63 -4.01 -8.70
CA LEU A 69 9.02 -4.32 -8.39
C LEU A 69 9.73 -3.08 -7.83
N VAL A 70 10.49 -3.30 -6.78
CA VAL A 70 11.40 -2.30 -6.24
C VAL A 70 12.80 -2.88 -6.09
N ARG A 71 13.81 -2.01 -6.21
CA ARG A 71 15.20 -2.33 -5.89
C ARG A 71 15.52 -1.93 -4.45
N GLU A 72 16.79 -1.94 -4.11
CA GLU A 72 17.28 -1.49 -2.79
C GLU A 72 16.72 -0.12 -2.39
N ASN A 73 16.47 0.06 -1.09
CA ASN A 73 15.85 1.25 -0.52
C ASN A 73 14.45 1.53 -1.08
N SER A 74 13.73 0.49 -1.51
CA SER A 74 12.36 0.55 -2.03
C SER A 74 12.18 1.48 -3.24
N LYS A 75 13.24 1.68 -4.04
CA LYS A 75 13.16 2.48 -5.26
C LYS A 75 12.37 1.71 -6.32
N PRO A 76 11.26 2.26 -6.85
CA PRO A 76 10.47 1.59 -7.87
C PRO A 76 11.27 1.29 -9.14
N ILE A 77 10.97 0.17 -9.78
CA ILE A 77 11.51 -0.19 -11.11
C ILE A 77 10.45 0.13 -12.16
N SER A 78 10.67 1.22 -12.89
CA SER A 78 9.81 1.67 -14.00
C SER A 78 10.31 1.19 -15.36
N GLY A 79 9.56 1.54 -16.41
CA GLY A 79 10.00 1.32 -17.80
C GLY A 79 11.39 1.89 -18.09
N ASP A 80 11.67 3.08 -17.54
CA ASP A 80 12.92 3.80 -17.75
C ASP A 80 14.08 3.27 -16.87
N THR A 81 13.80 2.44 -15.85
CA THR A 81 14.78 2.05 -14.84
C THR A 81 15.01 0.54 -14.73
N GLY A 82 14.56 -0.24 -15.72
CA GLY A 82 14.85 -1.67 -15.82
C GLY A 82 13.67 -2.59 -16.09
N LEU A 83 12.40 -2.13 -16.01
CA LEU A 83 11.24 -3.00 -16.24
C LEU A 83 11.19 -3.54 -17.67
N LEU A 84 11.56 -2.72 -18.67
CA LEU A 84 11.62 -3.15 -20.07
C LEU A 84 12.73 -4.16 -20.31
N ASP A 85 13.85 -4.06 -19.58
CA ASP A 85 14.93 -5.04 -19.65
C ASP A 85 14.51 -6.39 -19.07
N ILE A 86 13.81 -6.37 -17.92
CA ILE A 86 13.23 -7.57 -17.30
C ILE A 86 12.25 -8.24 -18.27
N LYS A 87 11.36 -7.45 -18.89
CA LYS A 87 10.42 -7.94 -19.91
C LYS A 87 11.15 -8.61 -21.06
N ALA A 88 12.16 -7.94 -21.64
CA ALA A 88 12.93 -8.48 -22.76
C ALA A 88 13.69 -9.78 -22.41
N LEU A 89 14.17 -9.91 -21.17
CA LEU A 89 14.78 -11.15 -20.69
C LEU A 89 13.75 -12.27 -20.55
N ALA A 90 12.58 -11.96 -19.99
CA ALA A 90 11.49 -12.93 -19.85
C ALA A 90 10.98 -13.43 -21.21
N GLU A 91 10.78 -12.53 -22.19
CA GLU A 91 10.34 -12.89 -23.55
C GLU A 91 11.36 -13.76 -24.30
N LYS A 92 12.66 -13.54 -24.10
CA LYS A 92 13.71 -14.39 -24.68
C LYS A 92 13.66 -15.83 -24.20
N ASN A 93 13.12 -16.06 -23.00
CA ASN A 93 12.98 -17.37 -22.36
C ASN A 93 14.27 -18.24 -22.43
N LYS A 94 15.44 -17.60 -22.34
CA LYS A 94 16.77 -18.21 -22.41
C LYS A 94 17.46 -18.06 -21.05
N TRP A 95 16.99 -18.78 -20.07
CA TRP A 95 17.60 -18.80 -18.76
C TRP A 95 17.93 -20.23 -18.34
N GLN A 96 18.90 -20.38 -17.47
CA GLN A 96 19.27 -21.65 -16.87
C GLN A 96 19.35 -21.51 -15.37
N SER A 97 18.72 -22.44 -14.67
CA SER A 97 18.86 -22.52 -13.22
C SER A 97 20.32 -22.78 -12.85
N LEU A 98 20.78 -22.10 -11.82
CA LEU A 98 22.09 -22.40 -11.24
C LEU A 98 22.12 -23.82 -10.65
N PRO A 99 23.31 -24.45 -10.56
CA PRO A 99 23.46 -25.71 -9.83
C PRO A 99 22.88 -25.57 -8.43
N LYS A 100 22.21 -26.61 -7.92
CA LYS A 100 21.48 -26.60 -6.64
C LYS A 100 22.29 -26.02 -5.47
N ALA A 101 23.60 -26.26 -5.43
CA ALA A 101 24.49 -25.71 -4.41
C ALA A 101 24.70 -24.17 -4.48
N LYS A 102 24.27 -23.53 -5.57
CA LYS A 102 24.34 -22.08 -5.79
C LYS A 102 22.96 -21.41 -5.86
N GLN A 103 21.89 -22.17 -5.74
CA GLN A 103 20.53 -21.63 -5.67
C GLN A 103 20.32 -20.91 -4.34
N GLY A 104 19.44 -19.91 -4.37
CA GLY A 104 19.07 -19.16 -3.16
C GLY A 104 18.18 -19.96 -2.21
N SER A 105 18.14 -19.53 -0.98
CA SER A 105 17.24 -20.08 0.05
C SER A 105 15.84 -19.45 -0.05
N TYR A 106 14.85 -20.14 0.55
CA TYR A 106 13.49 -19.62 0.73
C TYR A 106 13.07 -19.74 2.19
N LYS A 107 12.53 -18.65 2.74
CA LYS A 107 11.97 -18.66 4.10
C LYS A 107 10.71 -17.81 4.17
N LYS A 108 9.71 -18.29 4.90
CA LYS A 108 8.55 -17.48 5.29
C LYS A 108 8.86 -16.72 6.58
N LYS A 109 8.59 -15.40 6.59
CA LYS A 109 8.81 -14.56 7.76
C LYS A 109 7.87 -13.36 7.71
N SER A 110 6.88 -13.31 8.58
CA SER A 110 6.04 -12.12 8.71
C SER A 110 6.86 -10.89 9.12
N ASN A 111 6.54 -9.74 8.55
CA ASN A 111 7.11 -8.44 8.89
C ASN A 111 6.06 -7.51 9.52
N LEU A 112 4.86 -8.01 9.78
CA LEU A 112 3.70 -7.22 10.23
C LEU A 112 3.98 -6.45 11.53
N ALA A 113 4.59 -7.07 12.53
CA ALA A 113 4.87 -6.40 13.80
C ALA A 113 5.75 -5.17 13.61
N SER A 114 6.86 -5.31 12.87
CA SER A 114 7.77 -4.20 12.57
C SER A 114 7.11 -3.12 11.70
N TYR A 115 6.22 -3.52 10.77
CA TYR A 115 5.47 -2.58 9.96
C TYR A 115 4.51 -1.76 10.82
N VAL A 116 3.77 -2.39 11.71
CA VAL A 116 2.85 -1.69 12.64
C VAL A 116 3.61 -0.78 13.61
N GLU A 117 4.76 -1.20 14.14
CA GLU A 117 5.63 -0.33 14.93
C GLU A 117 6.05 0.91 14.13
N HIS A 118 6.39 0.74 12.86
CA HIS A 118 6.72 1.86 11.99
C HIS A 118 5.52 2.80 11.78
N LEU A 119 4.33 2.27 11.51
CA LEU A 119 3.12 3.08 11.37
C LEU A 119 2.83 3.91 12.63
N LEU A 120 3.07 3.38 13.81
CA LEU A 120 2.89 4.10 15.08
C LEU A 120 3.85 5.29 15.25
N THR A 121 4.97 5.33 14.50
CA THR A 121 5.88 6.49 14.54
C THR A 121 5.29 7.75 13.94
N TYR A 122 4.25 7.63 13.11
CA TYR A 122 3.59 8.78 12.48
C TYR A 122 2.59 9.48 13.40
N ILE A 123 2.21 8.87 14.51
CA ILE A 123 1.24 9.42 15.44
C ILE A 123 1.86 9.74 16.80
N ASN A 124 1.26 10.70 17.50
CA ASN A 124 1.50 10.89 18.92
C ASN A 124 0.26 10.42 19.70
N PRO A 125 0.30 9.26 20.37
CA PRO A 125 -0.85 8.70 21.08
C PRO A 125 -1.52 9.66 22.06
N LYS A 126 -0.74 10.56 22.67
CA LYS A 126 -1.26 11.54 23.66
C LYS A 126 -2.15 12.63 23.04
N ASN A 127 -2.03 12.83 21.73
CA ASN A 127 -2.78 13.87 21.01
C ASN A 127 -4.07 13.34 20.38
N ILE A 128 -4.29 12.01 20.40
CA ILE A 128 -5.45 11.39 19.77
C ILE A 128 -6.63 11.50 20.70
N LYS A 129 -7.68 12.14 20.22
CA LYS A 129 -9.00 12.19 20.89
C LYS A 129 -9.78 10.91 20.59
N PRO A 130 -10.84 10.60 21.38
CA PRO A 130 -11.75 9.51 21.01
C PRO A 130 -12.31 9.70 19.60
N LEU A 131 -12.15 8.67 18.76
CA LEU A 131 -12.63 8.65 17.39
C LEU A 131 -13.27 7.30 17.09
N LYS A 132 -14.38 7.33 16.37
CA LYS A 132 -15.00 6.16 15.76
C LYS A 132 -14.78 6.21 14.25
N LEU A 133 -14.05 5.24 13.71
CA LEU A 133 -13.64 5.20 12.31
C LEU A 133 -14.27 3.99 11.62
N VAL A 134 -14.96 4.22 10.52
CA VAL A 134 -15.27 3.15 9.56
C VAL A 134 -14.02 2.84 8.77
N VAL A 135 -13.66 1.56 8.68
CA VAL A 135 -12.51 1.07 7.91
C VAL A 135 -12.95 -0.01 6.95
N ASN A 136 -12.85 0.26 5.66
CA ASN A 136 -13.28 -0.64 4.59
C ASN A 136 -12.09 -1.21 3.84
N SER A 137 -11.78 -2.48 4.10
CA SER A 137 -10.68 -3.21 3.45
C SER A 137 -11.02 -3.74 2.05
N GLY A 138 -12.27 -3.57 1.59
CA GLY A 138 -12.73 -3.99 0.26
C GLY A 138 -12.53 -5.47 -0.06
N ASN A 139 -12.48 -6.34 0.95
CA ASN A 139 -12.08 -7.76 0.84
C ASN A 139 -10.65 -7.95 0.26
N GLY A 140 -9.85 -6.89 0.23
CA GLY A 140 -8.44 -6.88 -0.18
C GLY A 140 -7.47 -7.22 0.95
N ALA A 141 -6.23 -6.77 0.81
CA ALA A 141 -5.15 -7.15 1.72
C ALA A 141 -5.06 -6.29 3.01
N ALA A 142 -5.82 -5.19 3.16
CA ALA A 142 -5.65 -4.27 4.29
C ALA A 142 -6.06 -4.84 5.68
N GLY A 143 -6.95 -5.83 5.72
CA GLY A 143 -7.61 -6.28 6.95
C GLY A 143 -6.66 -6.68 8.07
N HIS A 144 -5.59 -7.43 7.78
CA HIS A 144 -4.63 -7.90 8.78
C HIS A 144 -3.84 -6.76 9.44
N VAL A 145 -3.54 -5.69 8.68
CA VAL A 145 -2.88 -4.48 9.23
C VAL A 145 -3.84 -3.73 10.15
N VAL A 146 -5.11 -3.59 9.74
CA VAL A 146 -6.14 -2.98 10.58
C VAL A 146 -6.31 -3.73 11.90
N ASP A 147 -6.33 -5.07 11.88
CA ASP A 147 -6.40 -5.90 13.09
C ASP A 147 -5.20 -5.69 14.02
N ALA A 148 -4.00 -5.67 13.44
CA ALA A 148 -2.78 -5.46 14.21
C ALA A 148 -2.70 -4.04 14.80
N LEU A 149 -3.13 -3.01 14.05
CA LEU A 149 -3.25 -1.64 14.57
C LEU A 149 -4.28 -1.54 15.69
N GLU A 150 -5.44 -2.18 15.55
CA GLU A 150 -6.46 -2.19 16.61
C GLU A 150 -5.94 -2.80 17.90
N GLN A 151 -5.20 -3.92 17.81
CA GLN A 151 -4.56 -4.53 18.97
C GLN A 151 -3.56 -3.59 19.63
N GLN A 152 -2.73 -2.90 18.85
CA GLN A 152 -1.76 -1.93 19.38
C GLN A 152 -2.44 -0.72 20.00
N PHE A 153 -3.50 -0.19 19.37
CA PHE A 153 -4.27 0.92 19.93
C PHE A 153 -4.89 0.57 21.27
N LYS A 154 -5.46 -0.64 21.39
CA LYS A 154 -5.97 -1.16 22.68
C LYS A 154 -4.86 -1.26 23.73
N SER A 155 -3.69 -1.79 23.37
CA SER A 155 -2.56 -1.96 24.30
C SER A 155 -1.97 -0.62 24.77
N LEU A 156 -2.02 0.41 23.93
CA LEU A 156 -1.52 1.75 24.21
C LEU A 156 -2.60 2.68 24.76
N ASN A 157 -3.82 2.18 24.99
CA ASN A 157 -4.98 2.96 25.41
C ASN A 157 -5.28 4.15 24.49
N ILE A 158 -5.07 3.98 23.17
CA ILE A 158 -5.44 4.96 22.15
C ILE A 158 -6.95 4.83 21.94
N PRO A 159 -7.75 5.90 22.12
CA PRO A 159 -9.20 5.82 22.15
C PRO A 159 -9.82 5.84 20.75
N ILE A 160 -9.46 4.88 19.91
CA ILE A 160 -10.01 4.69 18.55
C ILE A 160 -10.86 3.41 18.53
N GLU A 161 -12.08 3.53 18.02
CA GLU A 161 -12.99 2.42 17.72
C GLU A 161 -13.03 2.21 16.21
N PHE A 162 -12.77 0.98 15.73
CA PHE A 162 -12.92 0.62 14.32
C PHE A 162 -14.24 -0.10 14.05
N ILE A 163 -15.00 0.41 13.08
CA ILE A 163 -16.14 -0.26 12.46
C ILE A 163 -15.66 -0.87 11.14
N LYS A 164 -15.54 -2.18 11.11
CA LYS A 164 -14.92 -2.91 9.99
C LYS A 164 -15.95 -3.26 8.92
N VAL A 165 -15.67 -2.90 7.66
CA VAL A 165 -16.50 -3.16 6.48
C VAL A 165 -15.68 -3.97 5.49
N HIS A 166 -16.26 -4.99 4.87
CA HIS A 166 -15.59 -5.89 3.89
C HIS A 166 -14.17 -6.26 4.34
N HIS A 167 -14.05 -6.65 5.62
CA HIS A 167 -12.78 -6.68 6.34
C HIS A 167 -11.90 -7.87 5.97
N ASN A 168 -12.52 -9.05 5.86
CA ASN A 168 -11.78 -10.27 5.59
C ASN A 168 -11.37 -10.34 4.11
N PRO A 169 -10.10 -10.71 3.81
CA PRO A 169 -9.68 -10.90 2.43
C PRO A 169 -10.49 -12.02 1.78
N ASP A 170 -10.92 -11.79 0.55
CA ASP A 170 -11.68 -12.75 -0.22
C ASP A 170 -11.34 -12.60 -1.71
N HIS A 171 -10.71 -13.62 -2.29
CA HIS A 171 -10.25 -13.62 -3.66
C HIS A 171 -11.38 -13.52 -4.70
N THR A 172 -12.62 -13.80 -4.31
CA THR A 172 -13.80 -13.66 -5.18
C THR A 172 -14.32 -12.24 -5.26
N PHE A 173 -13.86 -11.35 -4.36
CA PHE A 173 -14.32 -9.97 -4.22
C PHE A 173 -15.85 -9.85 -4.29
N PRO A 174 -16.60 -10.44 -3.35
CA PRO A 174 -18.07 -10.56 -3.43
C PRO A 174 -18.79 -9.20 -3.43
N ASN A 175 -18.09 -8.14 -3.02
CA ASN A 175 -18.59 -6.76 -3.00
C ASN A 175 -18.02 -5.90 -4.15
N GLY A 176 -17.46 -6.55 -5.19
CA GLY A 176 -16.78 -5.89 -6.30
C GLY A 176 -15.30 -5.59 -6.00
N ILE A 177 -14.54 -5.33 -7.06
CA ILE A 177 -13.13 -4.96 -6.93
C ILE A 177 -13.02 -3.60 -6.19
N PRO A 178 -12.27 -3.52 -5.09
CA PRO A 178 -12.20 -2.30 -4.30
C PRO A 178 -11.46 -1.19 -5.07
N ASN A 179 -12.22 -0.19 -5.46
CA ASN A 179 -11.73 1.03 -6.10
C ASN A 179 -12.61 2.22 -5.70
N PRO A 180 -12.38 2.86 -4.56
CA PRO A 180 -13.21 3.98 -4.08
C PRO A 180 -13.15 5.25 -4.95
N LEU A 181 -12.27 5.30 -5.95
CA LEU A 181 -12.33 6.36 -6.99
C LEU A 181 -13.64 6.30 -7.77
N LEU A 182 -14.15 5.09 -7.99
CA LEU A 182 -15.43 4.89 -8.67
C LEU A 182 -16.58 5.18 -7.70
N THR A 183 -17.52 6.01 -8.13
CA THR A 183 -18.64 6.45 -7.28
C THR A 183 -19.50 5.29 -6.79
N GLU A 184 -19.68 4.28 -7.63
CA GLU A 184 -20.45 3.06 -7.30
C GLU A 184 -19.84 2.24 -6.16
N ASN A 185 -18.54 2.38 -5.87
CA ASN A 185 -17.85 1.64 -4.81
C ASN A 185 -17.81 2.40 -3.47
N ARG A 186 -18.42 3.59 -3.39
CA ARG A 186 -18.38 4.45 -2.19
C ARG A 186 -19.47 4.15 -1.18
N ALA A 187 -20.62 3.64 -1.65
CA ALA A 187 -21.83 3.49 -0.82
C ALA A 187 -21.58 2.71 0.48
N ALA A 188 -20.89 1.57 0.43
CA ALA A 188 -20.67 0.74 1.60
C ALA A 188 -19.92 1.47 2.74
N THR A 189 -18.95 2.33 2.41
CA THR A 189 -18.24 3.15 3.41
C THR A 189 -19.10 4.31 3.87
N ALA A 190 -19.70 5.06 2.95
CA ALA A 190 -20.55 6.22 3.23
C ALA A 190 -21.75 5.86 4.13
N ASP A 191 -22.45 4.78 3.80
CA ASP A 191 -23.61 4.31 4.57
C ASP A 191 -23.21 3.81 5.97
N ALA A 192 -22.07 3.11 6.09
CA ALA A 192 -21.56 2.69 7.39
C ALA A 192 -21.18 3.88 8.27
N VAL A 193 -20.57 4.95 7.72
CA VAL A 193 -20.30 6.19 8.46
C VAL A 193 -21.59 6.77 9.05
N LYS A 194 -22.62 6.94 8.22
CA LYS A 194 -23.95 7.47 8.64
C LYS A 194 -24.62 6.57 9.69
N GLN A 195 -24.66 5.26 9.41
CA GLN A 195 -25.33 4.28 10.27
C GLN A 195 -24.73 4.22 11.67
N HIS A 196 -23.40 4.23 11.75
CA HIS A 196 -22.66 4.13 13.01
C HIS A 196 -22.36 5.49 13.66
N LYS A 197 -22.73 6.60 12.98
CA LYS A 197 -22.35 7.96 13.39
C LYS A 197 -20.86 8.04 13.66
N ALA A 198 -20.08 7.56 12.71
CA ALA A 198 -18.63 7.57 12.78
C ALA A 198 -18.08 8.96 12.46
N ASP A 199 -16.94 9.29 13.03
CA ASP A 199 -16.28 10.58 12.82
C ASP A 199 -15.64 10.68 11.43
N MET A 200 -15.29 9.52 10.83
CA MET A 200 -14.67 9.44 9.50
C MET A 200 -14.80 8.03 8.92
N GLY A 201 -14.79 7.94 7.60
CA GLY A 201 -14.62 6.70 6.86
C GLY A 201 -13.27 6.64 6.16
N ILE A 202 -12.69 5.44 6.13
CA ILE A 202 -11.44 5.13 5.43
C ILE A 202 -11.71 3.91 4.55
N ALA A 203 -11.33 3.98 3.27
CA ALA A 203 -11.40 2.84 2.35
C ALA A 203 -10.10 2.69 1.56
N TRP A 204 -9.74 1.46 1.25
CA TRP A 204 -8.56 1.14 0.47
C TRP A 204 -8.90 0.40 -0.82
N ASP A 205 -7.98 0.41 -1.76
CA ASP A 205 -7.99 -0.49 -2.91
C ASP A 205 -7.39 -1.87 -2.57
N GLY A 206 -7.28 -2.77 -3.54
CA GLY A 206 -7.02 -4.18 -3.30
C GLY A 206 -5.68 -4.49 -2.61
N ASP A 207 -4.64 -3.74 -2.92
CA ASP A 207 -3.30 -3.83 -2.33
C ASP A 207 -2.95 -2.64 -1.42
N PHE A 208 -3.96 -1.89 -1.04
CA PHE A 208 -4.01 -0.77 -0.08
C PHE A 208 -2.88 0.26 -0.18
N ASP A 209 -2.33 0.48 -1.38
CA ASP A 209 -1.42 1.59 -1.63
C ASP A 209 -2.15 2.93 -1.86
N ARG A 210 -3.49 2.89 -1.96
CA ARG A 210 -4.36 4.06 -2.04
C ARG A 210 -5.36 4.08 -0.91
N CYS A 211 -5.41 5.21 -0.21
CA CYS A 211 -6.28 5.47 0.93
C CYS A 211 -7.27 6.58 0.57
N PHE A 212 -8.55 6.32 0.76
CA PHE A 212 -9.65 7.21 0.46
C PHE A 212 -10.43 7.54 1.72
N LEU A 213 -10.75 8.82 1.90
CA LEU A 213 -11.38 9.31 3.11
C LEU A 213 -12.80 9.80 2.86
N PHE A 214 -13.65 9.65 3.87
CA PHE A 214 -15.02 10.12 3.90
C PHE A 214 -15.20 10.90 5.21
N ASP A 215 -15.90 12.03 5.15
CA ASP A 215 -16.20 12.82 6.34
C ASP A 215 -17.30 12.18 7.22
N GLU A 216 -17.65 12.85 8.30
CA GLU A 216 -18.68 12.40 9.25
C GLU A 216 -20.09 12.35 8.66
N THR A 217 -20.33 12.98 7.52
CA THR A 217 -21.59 12.91 6.77
C THR A 217 -21.62 11.78 5.76
N GLY A 218 -20.48 11.08 5.59
CA GLY A 218 -20.27 10.04 4.58
C GLY A 218 -19.98 10.60 3.19
N GLU A 219 -19.66 11.89 3.06
CA GLU A 219 -19.23 12.46 1.79
C GLU A 219 -17.77 12.12 1.51
N PHE A 220 -17.48 11.78 0.25
CA PHE A 220 -16.13 11.42 -0.19
C PHE A 220 -15.24 12.67 -0.26
N ILE A 221 -14.08 12.60 0.38
CA ILE A 221 -13.10 13.68 0.35
C ILE A 221 -12.16 13.47 -0.84
N GLU A 222 -12.17 14.41 -1.77
CA GLU A 222 -11.33 14.32 -2.95
C GLU A 222 -9.83 14.33 -2.59
N GLY A 223 -9.06 13.43 -3.20
CA GLY A 223 -7.67 13.16 -2.83
C GLY A 223 -6.75 14.38 -2.88
N TYR A 224 -7.02 15.36 -3.74
CA TYR A 224 -6.20 16.57 -3.83
C TYR A 224 -6.29 17.47 -2.58
N TYR A 225 -7.40 17.43 -1.83
CA TYR A 225 -7.47 18.11 -0.53
C TYR A 225 -6.60 17.39 0.51
N ILE A 226 -6.61 16.06 0.49
CA ILE A 226 -5.78 15.26 1.40
C ILE A 226 -4.29 15.45 1.12
N VAL A 227 -3.90 15.49 -0.16
CA VAL A 227 -2.51 15.78 -0.56
C VAL A 227 -2.07 17.16 -0.05
N GLY A 228 -2.93 18.17 -0.15
CA GLY A 228 -2.65 19.50 0.40
C GLY A 228 -2.48 19.48 1.92
N LEU A 229 -3.40 18.85 2.64
CA LEU A 229 -3.33 18.70 4.10
C LEU A 229 -2.05 17.98 4.57
N LEU A 230 -1.68 16.91 3.88
CA LEU A 230 -0.44 16.18 4.17
C LEU A 230 0.80 17.03 3.87
N ALA A 231 0.79 17.79 2.77
CA ALA A 231 1.88 18.71 2.43
C ALA A 231 2.10 19.77 3.54
N GLU A 232 1.02 20.39 4.02
CA GLU A 232 1.06 21.31 5.16
C GLU A 232 1.66 20.63 6.41
N ALA A 233 1.15 19.46 6.77
CA ALA A 233 1.59 18.71 7.95
C ALA A 233 3.09 18.33 7.88
N PHE A 234 3.62 18.04 6.70
CA PHE A 234 5.04 17.77 6.49
C PHE A 234 5.88 19.05 6.55
N LEU A 235 5.43 20.14 5.95
CA LEU A 235 6.14 21.40 5.89
C LEU A 235 6.23 22.11 7.25
N VAL A 236 5.22 21.95 8.12
CA VAL A 236 5.28 22.41 9.52
C VAL A 236 6.50 21.82 10.25
N LYS A 237 6.86 20.58 9.96
CA LYS A 237 8.02 19.89 10.55
C LYS A 237 9.32 20.14 9.78
N ASN A 238 9.22 20.42 8.49
CA ASN A 238 10.36 20.54 7.57
C ASN A 238 10.18 21.74 6.64
N PRO A 239 10.31 22.98 7.14
CA PRO A 239 10.14 24.17 6.31
C PRO A 239 11.17 24.23 5.17
N GLY A 240 10.74 24.69 4.00
CA GLY A 240 11.60 24.82 2.82
C GLY A 240 11.78 23.54 2.00
N GLU A 241 11.19 22.43 2.43
CA GLU A 241 11.31 21.17 1.71
C GLU A 241 10.47 21.14 0.43
N LYS A 242 10.85 20.21 -0.46
CA LYS A 242 10.18 19.99 -1.74
C LYS A 242 9.00 19.04 -1.59
N ILE A 243 7.84 19.45 -2.08
CA ILE A 243 6.66 18.59 -2.21
C ILE A 243 6.45 18.24 -3.69
N ILE A 244 6.58 16.96 -4.00
CA ILE A 244 6.35 16.45 -5.35
C ILE A 244 4.84 16.21 -5.52
N PHE A 245 4.29 16.63 -6.64
CA PHE A 245 2.87 16.47 -6.95
C PHE A 245 2.63 16.01 -8.39
N ASP A 246 1.46 15.40 -8.60
CA ASP A 246 0.97 14.93 -9.88
C ASP A 246 0.36 16.09 -10.71
N PRO A 247 0.60 16.17 -12.02
CA PRO A 247 0.13 17.29 -12.85
C PRO A 247 -1.38 17.31 -13.10
N ARG A 248 -2.13 16.27 -12.74
CA ARG A 248 -3.56 16.16 -13.08
C ARG A 248 -4.45 17.06 -12.23
N VAL A 249 -4.22 17.14 -10.92
CA VAL A 249 -4.99 17.99 -10.00
C VAL A 249 -4.02 18.59 -8.98
N TYR A 250 -3.60 19.83 -9.17
CA TYR A 250 -2.45 20.36 -8.44
C TYR A 250 -2.66 21.75 -7.82
N TRP A 251 -3.67 22.51 -8.20
CA TRP A 251 -3.81 23.90 -7.75
C TRP A 251 -3.81 24.01 -6.22
N ASN A 252 -4.69 23.27 -5.57
CA ASN A 252 -4.75 23.22 -4.10
C ASN A 252 -3.38 22.86 -3.47
N THR A 253 -2.68 21.86 -4.01
CA THR A 253 -1.39 21.44 -3.49
C THR A 253 -0.33 22.54 -3.66
N VAL A 254 -0.28 23.19 -4.84
CA VAL A 254 0.69 24.26 -5.11
C VAL A 254 0.49 25.47 -4.18
N ASP A 255 -0.78 25.86 -3.98
CA ASP A 255 -1.09 27.00 -3.11
C ASP A 255 -0.71 26.70 -1.66
N ILE A 256 -1.16 25.56 -1.11
CA ILE A 256 -0.82 25.16 0.26
C ILE A 256 0.69 25.02 0.46
N VAL A 257 1.41 24.42 -0.49
CA VAL A 257 2.87 24.27 -0.39
C VAL A 257 3.58 25.63 -0.30
N LYS A 258 3.14 26.59 -1.14
CA LYS A 258 3.70 27.96 -1.12
C LYS A 258 3.34 28.73 0.14
N GLU A 259 2.11 28.60 0.63
CA GLU A 259 1.64 29.24 1.86
C GLU A 259 2.39 28.74 3.11
N ASN A 260 2.95 27.52 3.04
CA ASN A 260 3.73 26.91 4.10
C ASN A 260 5.25 26.90 3.81
N ASP A 261 5.73 27.88 3.02
CA ASP A 261 7.15 28.06 2.71
C ASP A 261 7.84 26.86 2.06
N GLY A 262 7.07 25.97 1.40
CA GLY A 262 7.59 24.82 0.68
C GLY A 262 7.88 25.09 -0.80
N ILE A 263 8.52 24.14 -1.46
CA ILE A 263 8.85 24.20 -2.88
C ILE A 263 8.00 23.18 -3.64
N PRO A 264 6.98 23.60 -4.43
CA PRO A 264 6.19 22.67 -5.22
C PRO A 264 6.97 22.17 -6.45
N VAL A 265 7.02 20.86 -6.64
CA VAL A 265 7.75 20.21 -7.75
C VAL A 265 6.79 19.31 -8.52
N MET A 266 6.53 19.64 -9.78
CA MET A 266 5.72 18.80 -10.67
C MET A 266 6.54 17.62 -11.16
N SER A 267 5.96 16.43 -11.13
CA SER A 267 6.57 15.19 -11.65
C SER A 267 5.66 14.50 -12.64
N LYS A 268 6.18 13.45 -13.28
CA LYS A 268 5.37 12.56 -14.14
C LYS A 268 4.27 11.90 -13.34
N THR A 269 3.15 11.61 -13.99
CA THR A 269 2.11 10.73 -13.44
C THR A 269 2.60 9.28 -13.46
N GLY A 270 2.34 8.54 -12.38
CA GLY A 270 2.65 7.13 -12.27
C GLY A 270 3.13 6.74 -10.90
N HIS A 271 3.06 5.44 -10.61
CA HIS A 271 3.51 4.89 -9.33
C HIS A 271 5.04 4.73 -9.26
N ALA A 272 5.70 4.52 -10.42
CA ALA A 272 7.14 4.29 -10.52
C ALA A 272 7.82 5.21 -11.52
#